data_7446c30011a610af9a09cdc50b4bebbb
#
_entry.id   7446c30011a610af9a09cdc50b4bebbb
#
_cell.length_a   1.000
_cell.length_b   1.000
_cell.length_c   1.000
_cell.angle_alpha   90.00
_cell.angle_beta   90.00
_cell.angle_gamma   90.00
#
_symmetry.space_group_name_H-M   'P 1'
#
loop_
_entity.id
_entity.type
_entity.pdbx_description
1 polymer ?
#
loop_
_entity_poly.entity_id
_entity_poly.type
_entity_poly.pdbx_seq_one_letter_code
_entity_poly.pdbx_strand_id
1 'polypeptide(L)'
;HNPTESLVPNKDPLYVPFGHFNDIYSIVKSGLYYPAFVTGLSGNGKTFMIEQACAKAKREFFRVNITVETDEDDLLGHYALIDGNTVWQDGPVVKAMERGAVLLLDEIDLASSKIMCLQPVLEGNGVFLKKVNRFVSPSKGFTVLATANTKGKGSEDGRFIGTNILNEAFLERFPITVEPVSYTHLTLPTMS
;
A
#
# COMPACT_ATOMS: atom_id res chain seq x y z
N HIS A 1 11.08 14.26 -9.07
CA HIS A 1 9.91 14.01 -9.91
C HIS A 1 9.29 15.32 -10.34
N ASN A 2 9.05 15.44 -11.62
CA ASN A 2 8.34 16.60 -12.14
C ASN A 2 6.88 16.53 -11.64
N PRO A 3 6.40 17.54 -10.94
CA PRO A 3 5.04 17.50 -10.39
C PRO A 3 3.93 17.42 -11.43
N THR A 4 4.26 17.60 -12.70
CA THR A 4 3.27 17.50 -13.79
C THR A 4 3.23 16.11 -14.41
N GLU A 5 4.14 15.23 -14.05
CA GLU A 5 4.17 13.88 -14.61
C GLU A 5 3.14 12.99 -13.94
N SER A 6 2.35 12.29 -14.73
CA SER A 6 1.36 11.35 -14.22
C SER A 6 2.02 10.08 -13.72
N LEU A 7 1.60 9.62 -12.54
CA LEU A 7 2.07 8.39 -11.92
C LEU A 7 1.04 7.27 -12.03
N VAL A 8 0.13 7.36 -13.00
CA VAL A 8 -0.80 6.27 -13.30
C VAL A 8 -0.02 5.12 -13.92
N PRO A 9 -0.13 3.90 -13.41
CA PRO A 9 0.56 2.75 -13.98
C PRO A 9 0.10 2.46 -15.41
N ASN A 10 0.98 1.85 -16.19
CA ASN A 10 0.63 1.41 -17.52
C ASN A 10 -0.22 0.14 -17.45
N LYS A 11 -1.21 0.07 -18.31
CA LYS A 11 -1.98 -1.16 -18.47
C LYS A 11 -1.14 -2.21 -19.18
N ASP A 12 -1.21 -3.43 -18.67
CA ASP A 12 -0.67 -4.58 -19.37
C ASP A 12 -1.79 -5.22 -20.18
N PRO A 13 -1.71 -5.18 -21.53
CA PRO A 13 -2.78 -5.73 -22.36
C PRO A 13 -2.92 -7.25 -22.24
N LEU A 14 -1.91 -7.92 -21.69
CA LEU A 14 -1.95 -9.37 -21.51
C LEU A 14 -2.48 -9.77 -20.13
N TYR A 15 -2.74 -8.79 -19.27
CA TYR A 15 -3.23 -9.09 -17.94
C TYR A 15 -4.68 -9.55 -17.97
N VAL A 16 -4.93 -10.69 -17.35
CA VAL A 16 -6.28 -11.25 -17.20
C VAL A 16 -6.67 -11.11 -15.73
N PRO A 17 -7.73 -10.36 -15.42
CA PRO A 17 -8.18 -10.22 -14.03
C PRO A 17 -8.58 -11.56 -13.43
N PHE A 18 -8.24 -11.76 -12.15
CA PHE A 18 -8.61 -12.96 -11.41
C PHE A 18 -8.79 -12.61 -9.94
N GLY A 19 -9.34 -13.56 -9.18
CA GLY A 19 -9.52 -13.41 -7.75
C GLY A 19 -10.39 -12.20 -7.41
N HIS A 20 -9.92 -11.37 -6.51
CA HIS A 20 -10.66 -10.21 -6.03
C HIS A 20 -10.32 -8.92 -6.78
N PHE A 21 -9.94 -9.04 -8.05
CA PHE A 21 -9.60 -7.86 -8.85
C PHE A 21 -10.72 -6.82 -8.85
N ASN A 22 -11.96 -7.27 -9.02
CA ASN A 22 -13.10 -6.34 -9.08
C ASN A 22 -13.31 -5.60 -7.77
N ASP A 23 -13.06 -6.24 -6.64
CA ASP A 23 -13.15 -5.60 -5.34
C ASP A 23 -12.08 -4.53 -5.18
N ILE A 24 -10.85 -4.85 -5.54
CA ILE A 24 -9.75 -3.88 -5.50
C ILE A 24 -10.01 -2.73 -6.47
N TYR A 25 -10.47 -3.05 -7.67
CA TYR A 25 -10.81 -2.03 -8.67
C TYR A 25 -11.89 -1.08 -8.15
N SER A 26 -12.93 -1.61 -7.52
CA SER A 26 -14.01 -0.80 -6.95
C SER A 26 -13.49 0.12 -5.86
N ILE A 27 -12.60 -0.37 -5.01
CA ILE A 27 -12.00 0.42 -3.94
C ILE A 27 -11.20 1.58 -4.53
N VAL A 28 -10.28 1.31 -5.46
CA VAL A 28 -9.43 2.36 -6.00
C VAL A 28 -10.20 3.33 -6.89
N LYS A 29 -11.21 2.86 -7.59
CA LYS A 29 -12.04 3.70 -8.44
C LYS A 29 -12.91 4.66 -7.65
N SER A 30 -13.34 4.26 -6.45
CA SER A 30 -14.25 5.07 -5.64
C SER A 30 -13.67 6.43 -5.27
N GLY A 31 -12.36 6.54 -5.17
CA GLY A 31 -11.71 7.77 -4.71
C GLY A 31 -11.94 8.07 -3.23
N LEU A 32 -12.55 7.16 -2.50
CA LEU A 32 -12.77 7.30 -1.07
C LEU A 32 -11.60 6.74 -0.29
N TYR A 33 -11.39 7.26 0.91
CA TYR A 33 -10.41 6.69 1.81
C TYR A 33 -10.94 5.37 2.35
N TYR A 34 -10.32 4.29 1.93
CA TYR A 34 -10.79 2.95 2.25
C TYR A 34 -9.60 2.00 2.38
N PRO A 35 -8.95 1.96 3.54
CA PRO A 35 -7.81 1.08 3.73
C PRO A 35 -8.20 -0.37 3.53
N ALA A 36 -7.45 -1.09 2.74
CA ALA A 36 -7.71 -2.50 2.48
C ALA A 36 -6.43 -3.32 2.60
N PHE A 37 -6.58 -4.52 3.13
CA PHE A 37 -5.48 -5.43 3.37
C PHE A 37 -5.64 -6.65 2.47
N VAL A 38 -4.70 -6.85 1.56
CA VAL A 38 -4.75 -7.94 0.59
C VAL A 38 -3.78 -9.03 1.03
N THR A 39 -4.32 -10.18 1.40
CA THR A 39 -3.52 -11.31 1.85
C THR A 39 -3.55 -12.42 0.80
N GLY A 40 -2.64 -13.38 0.93
CA GLY A 40 -2.57 -14.52 0.04
C GLY A 40 -1.18 -15.12 0.01
N LEU A 41 -1.03 -16.16 -0.80
CA LEU A 41 0.25 -16.81 -0.96
C LEU A 41 1.28 -15.85 -1.56
N SER A 42 2.54 -16.11 -1.27
CA SER A 42 3.63 -15.32 -1.81
C SER A 42 3.66 -15.41 -3.33
N GLY A 43 4.09 -14.34 -3.93
CA GLY A 43 4.16 -14.22 -5.39
C GLY A 43 3.83 -12.79 -5.79
N ASN A 44 4.03 -12.49 -7.05
CA ASN A 44 3.87 -11.14 -7.55
C ASN A 44 2.43 -10.78 -7.91
N GLY A 45 1.52 -11.73 -7.81
CA GLY A 45 0.15 -11.55 -8.29
C GLY A 45 -0.61 -10.46 -7.57
N LYS A 46 -0.44 -10.33 -6.25
CA LYS A 46 -1.14 -9.32 -5.47
C LYS A 46 -0.76 -7.90 -5.89
N THR A 47 0.53 -7.64 -5.95
CA THR A 47 1.04 -6.32 -6.31
C THR A 47 0.67 -5.95 -7.73
N PHE A 48 0.85 -6.88 -8.66
CA PHE A 48 0.53 -6.67 -10.06
C PHE A 48 -0.98 -6.42 -10.25
N MET A 49 -1.80 -7.15 -9.53
CA MET A 49 -3.25 -6.95 -9.55
C MET A 49 -3.63 -5.54 -9.12
N ILE A 50 -3.02 -5.05 -8.06
CA ILE A 50 -3.28 -3.70 -7.56
C ILE A 50 -2.84 -2.64 -8.57
N GLU A 51 -1.66 -2.81 -9.15
CA GLU A 51 -1.18 -1.92 -10.20
C GLU A 51 -2.16 -1.86 -11.39
N GLN A 52 -2.64 -3.01 -11.83
CA GLN A 52 -3.56 -3.09 -12.95
C GLN A 52 -4.92 -2.49 -12.61
N ALA A 53 -5.37 -2.64 -11.37
CA ALA A 53 -6.59 -1.99 -10.91
C ALA A 53 -6.44 -0.47 -10.96
N CYS A 54 -5.31 0.05 -10.52
CA CYS A 54 -5.02 1.49 -10.58
C CYS A 54 -4.92 1.98 -12.03
N ALA A 55 -4.30 1.20 -12.90
CA ALA A 55 -4.20 1.53 -14.32
C ALA A 55 -5.60 1.62 -14.96
N LYS A 56 -6.45 0.64 -14.69
CA LYS A 56 -7.82 0.64 -15.20
C LYS A 56 -8.64 1.81 -14.66
N ALA A 57 -8.45 2.14 -13.40
CA ALA A 57 -9.16 3.25 -12.75
C ALA A 57 -8.53 4.62 -13.06
N LYS A 58 -7.41 4.64 -13.76
CA LYS A 58 -6.65 5.86 -14.06
C LYS A 58 -6.26 6.61 -12.80
N ARG A 59 -5.82 5.85 -11.79
CA ARG A 59 -5.40 6.39 -10.51
C ARG A 59 -3.88 6.36 -10.39
N GLU A 60 -3.31 7.43 -9.86
CA GLU A 60 -1.88 7.48 -9.54
C GLU A 60 -1.56 6.49 -8.43
N PHE A 61 -0.37 5.93 -8.50
CA PHE A 61 0.02 4.80 -7.67
C PHE A 61 1.43 5.00 -7.13
N PHE A 62 1.57 4.81 -5.82
CA PHE A 62 2.87 4.79 -5.14
C PHE A 62 3.02 3.45 -4.44
N ARG A 63 4.15 2.81 -4.64
CA ARG A 63 4.46 1.55 -3.97
C ARG A 63 5.64 1.74 -3.03
N VAL A 64 5.49 1.24 -1.81
CA VAL A 64 6.59 1.13 -0.86
C VAL A 64 6.78 -0.34 -0.55
N ASN A 65 7.96 -0.84 -0.82
CA ASN A 65 8.32 -2.20 -0.46
C ASN A 65 8.81 -2.20 0.98
N ILE A 66 8.00 -2.75 1.87
CA ILE A 66 8.29 -2.74 3.30
C ILE A 66 9.30 -3.82 3.64
N THR A 67 10.28 -3.47 4.46
CA THR A 67 11.25 -4.41 5.03
C THR A 67 11.35 -4.17 6.53
N VAL A 68 12.11 -5.01 7.21
CA VAL A 68 12.37 -4.82 8.64
C VAL A 68 13.10 -3.50 8.92
N GLU A 69 13.80 -2.96 7.92
CA GLU A 69 14.57 -1.72 8.07
C GLU A 69 13.77 -0.46 7.73
N THR A 70 12.59 -0.62 7.13
CA THR A 70 11.77 0.53 6.73
C THR A 70 11.40 1.38 7.93
N ASP A 71 11.68 2.66 7.87
CA ASP A 71 11.47 3.59 8.97
C ASP A 71 10.76 4.87 8.52
N GLU A 72 10.63 5.79 9.45
CA GLU A 72 9.98 7.08 9.19
C GLU A 72 10.69 7.87 8.08
N ASP A 73 12.02 7.84 8.05
CA ASP A 73 12.79 8.55 7.04
C ASP A 73 12.48 8.02 5.64
N ASP A 74 12.32 6.70 5.52
CA ASP A 74 11.96 6.07 4.23
C ASP A 74 10.55 6.42 3.81
N LEU A 75 9.64 6.52 4.76
CA LEU A 75 8.22 6.67 4.48
C LEU A 75 7.78 8.12 4.36
N LEU A 76 8.17 8.97 5.28
CA LEU A 76 7.70 10.34 5.35
C LEU A 76 8.64 11.34 4.71
N GLY A 77 9.93 11.11 4.79
CA GLY A 77 10.92 11.99 4.18
C GLY A 77 12.17 12.14 5.02
N HIS A 78 13.19 12.66 4.40
CA HIS A 78 14.49 12.84 5.03
C HIS A 78 15.25 13.97 4.37
N TYR A 79 16.30 14.44 5.04
CA TYR A 79 17.22 15.37 4.43
C TYR A 79 18.23 14.64 3.55
N ALA A 80 18.44 15.16 2.36
CA ALA A 80 19.42 14.65 1.43
C ALA A 80 20.43 15.74 1.09
N LEU A 81 21.64 15.33 0.78
CA LEU A 81 22.68 16.25 0.33
C LEU A 81 22.63 16.34 -1.20
N ILE A 82 22.26 17.51 -1.71
CA ILE A 82 22.11 17.75 -3.14
C ILE A 82 22.92 18.99 -3.51
N ASP A 83 23.88 18.85 -4.40
CA ASP A 83 24.75 19.95 -4.84
C ASP A 83 25.36 20.74 -3.68
N GLY A 84 25.81 20.02 -2.65
CA GLY A 84 26.42 20.61 -1.48
C GLY A 84 25.44 21.20 -0.47
N ASN A 85 24.16 21.15 -0.72
CA ASN A 85 23.13 21.68 0.16
C ASN A 85 22.29 20.57 0.77
N THR A 86 21.89 20.76 2.02
CA THR A 86 20.96 19.86 2.69
C THR A 86 19.54 20.25 2.30
N VAL A 87 18.86 19.34 1.62
CA VAL A 87 17.52 19.57 1.09
C VAL A 87 16.56 18.50 1.60
N TRP A 88 15.39 18.91 2.06
CA TRP A 88 14.35 17.97 2.44
C TRP A 88 13.74 17.29 1.23
N GLN A 89 13.59 15.97 1.33
CA GLN A 89 12.93 15.15 0.31
C GLN A 89 11.72 14.47 0.93
N ASP A 90 10.55 14.76 0.39
CA ASP A 90 9.34 14.07 0.82
C ASP A 90 9.41 12.59 0.47
N GLY A 91 8.99 11.75 1.41
CA GLY A 91 8.88 10.32 1.17
C GLY A 91 7.63 9.95 0.38
N PRO A 92 7.53 8.68 -0.03
CA PRO A 92 6.41 8.22 -0.87
C PRO A 92 5.04 8.37 -0.19
N VAL A 93 4.97 8.21 1.12
CA VAL A 93 3.70 8.38 1.85
C VAL A 93 3.20 9.82 1.74
N VAL A 94 4.08 10.78 1.99
CA VAL A 94 3.73 12.21 1.90
C VAL A 94 3.34 12.57 0.48
N LYS A 95 4.11 12.10 -0.50
CA LYS A 95 3.80 12.35 -1.92
C LYS A 95 2.43 11.81 -2.31
N ALA A 96 2.13 10.58 -1.90
CA ALA A 96 0.84 9.95 -2.19
C ALA A 96 -0.31 10.73 -1.53
N MET A 97 -0.12 11.13 -0.28
CA MET A 97 -1.13 11.92 0.44
C MET A 97 -1.44 13.23 -0.27
N GLU A 98 -0.40 13.98 -0.63
CA GLU A 98 -0.58 15.29 -1.27
C GLU A 98 -1.19 15.19 -2.65
N ARG A 99 -0.87 14.14 -3.39
CA ARG A 99 -1.40 13.93 -4.75
C ARG A 99 -2.76 13.24 -4.77
N GLY A 100 -3.27 12.80 -3.63
CA GLY A 100 -4.53 12.04 -3.61
C GLY A 100 -4.42 10.71 -4.33
N ALA A 101 -3.27 10.06 -4.23
CA ALA A 101 -2.97 8.82 -4.95
C ALA A 101 -3.32 7.57 -4.14
N VAL A 102 -3.17 6.42 -4.75
CA VAL A 102 -3.24 5.12 -4.07
C VAL A 102 -1.85 4.76 -3.59
N LEU A 103 -1.73 4.52 -2.29
CA LEU A 103 -0.47 4.09 -1.67
C LEU A 103 -0.54 2.61 -1.37
N LEU A 104 0.42 1.85 -1.88
CA LEU A 104 0.56 0.43 -1.58
C LEU A 104 1.74 0.22 -0.63
N LEU A 105 1.45 -0.36 0.53
CA LEU A 105 2.45 -0.83 1.48
C LEU A 105 2.63 -2.32 1.23
N ASP A 106 3.64 -2.65 0.45
CA ASP A 106 3.84 -4.02 -0.03
C ASP A 106 4.65 -4.83 0.99
N GLU A 107 4.18 -6.05 1.26
CA GLU A 107 4.79 -6.98 2.20
C GLU A 107 4.88 -6.40 3.62
N ILE A 108 3.78 -5.85 4.11
CA ILE A 108 3.74 -5.19 5.42
C ILE A 108 4.04 -6.14 6.59
N ASP A 109 3.88 -7.44 6.38
CA ASP A 109 4.20 -8.47 7.37
C ASP A 109 5.69 -8.50 7.72
N LEU A 110 6.54 -7.92 6.91
CA LEU A 110 7.98 -7.86 7.18
C LEU A 110 8.38 -6.67 8.06
N ALA A 111 7.46 -5.75 8.33
CA ALA A 111 7.77 -4.50 8.99
C ALA A 111 8.24 -4.67 10.44
N SER A 112 9.00 -3.71 10.90
CA SER A 112 9.30 -3.53 12.32
C SER A 112 8.36 -2.50 12.94
N SER A 113 8.49 -2.27 14.24
CA SER A 113 7.72 -1.22 14.92
C SER A 113 7.99 0.19 14.38
N LYS A 114 9.05 0.36 13.59
CA LYS A 114 9.41 1.65 12.98
C LYS A 114 8.33 2.20 12.05
N ILE A 115 7.42 1.37 11.57
CA ILE A 115 6.33 1.83 10.70
C ILE A 115 5.14 2.39 11.48
N MET A 116 5.18 2.40 12.80
CA MET A 116 4.08 2.92 13.60
C MET A 116 3.84 4.41 13.39
N CYS A 117 4.79 5.10 12.77
CA CYS A 117 4.58 6.48 12.33
C CYS A 117 3.42 6.61 11.33
N LEU A 118 3.01 5.51 10.70
CA LEU A 118 1.89 5.50 9.75
C LEU A 118 0.52 5.41 10.42
N GLN A 119 0.47 5.21 11.73
CA GLN A 119 -0.81 5.02 12.41
C GLN A 119 -1.82 6.15 12.13
N PRO A 120 -1.44 7.44 12.23
CA PRO A 120 -2.39 8.51 11.90
C PRO A 120 -2.86 8.47 10.46
N VAL A 121 -1.97 8.10 9.54
CA VAL A 121 -2.30 8.00 8.12
C VAL A 121 -3.34 6.91 7.88
N LEU A 122 -3.19 5.77 8.55
CA LEU A 122 -4.14 4.67 8.43
C LEU A 122 -5.49 4.99 9.07
N GLU A 123 -5.51 5.92 10.00
CA GLU A 123 -6.75 6.42 10.58
C GLU A 123 -7.44 7.48 9.72
N GLY A 124 -6.86 7.81 8.58
CA GLY A 124 -7.41 8.84 7.69
C GLY A 124 -7.04 10.25 8.07
N ASN A 125 -6.11 10.39 8.99
CA ASN A 125 -5.66 11.69 9.48
C ASN A 125 -4.41 12.16 8.77
N GLY A 126 -4.05 13.43 8.98
CA GLY A 126 -2.80 13.95 8.49
C GLY A 126 -1.62 13.54 9.37
N VAL A 127 -0.43 13.86 8.93
CA VAL A 127 0.80 13.56 9.63
C VAL A 127 1.64 14.83 9.79
N PHE A 128 2.27 14.98 10.96
CA PHE A 128 3.14 16.12 11.22
C PHE A 128 4.59 15.72 10.99
N LEU A 129 5.23 16.45 10.10
CA LEU A 129 6.65 16.26 9.79
C LEU A 129 7.48 17.11 10.71
N LYS A 130 7.93 16.52 11.81
CA LYS A 130 8.64 17.26 12.88
C LYS A 130 9.89 17.96 12.38
N LYS A 131 10.66 17.31 11.51
CA LYS A 131 11.95 17.83 11.05
C LYS A 131 11.83 19.09 10.22
N VAL A 132 10.69 19.32 9.61
CA VAL A 132 10.44 20.50 8.76
C VAL A 132 9.26 21.33 9.23
N ASN A 133 8.69 20.99 10.37
CA ASN A 133 7.59 21.72 10.99
C ASN A 133 6.42 21.93 10.01
N ARG A 134 6.02 20.84 9.34
CA ARG A 134 4.95 20.87 8.35
C ARG A 134 3.91 19.80 8.64
N PHE A 135 2.64 20.17 8.57
CA PHE A 135 1.55 19.22 8.67
C PHE A 135 1.04 18.88 7.27
N VAL A 136 0.93 17.59 7.00
CA VAL A 136 0.45 17.09 5.70
C VAL A 136 -0.92 16.46 5.90
N SER A 137 -1.92 16.97 5.19
CA SER A 137 -3.26 16.40 5.18
C SER A 137 -3.46 15.57 3.93
N PRO A 138 -4.23 14.48 4.00
CA PRO A 138 -4.52 13.71 2.81
C PRO A 138 -5.42 14.49 1.85
N SER A 139 -5.04 14.54 0.59
CA SER A 139 -5.86 15.12 -0.45
C SER A 139 -6.95 14.14 -0.87
N LYS A 140 -7.99 14.68 -1.48
CA LYS A 140 -9.11 13.86 -1.97
C LYS A 140 -8.61 12.77 -2.90
N GLY A 141 -9.08 11.56 -2.68
CA GLY A 141 -8.68 10.40 -3.48
C GLY A 141 -7.62 9.54 -2.83
N PHE A 142 -6.88 10.07 -1.86
CA PHE A 142 -5.88 9.27 -1.18
C PHE A 142 -6.49 8.05 -0.49
N THR A 143 -5.87 6.90 -0.69
CA THR A 143 -6.20 5.68 0.06
C THR A 143 -4.97 4.80 0.20
N VAL A 144 -5.04 3.84 1.12
CA VAL A 144 -3.94 2.94 1.42
C VAL A 144 -4.36 1.50 1.22
N LEU A 145 -3.56 0.76 0.51
CA LEU A 145 -3.68 -0.69 0.40
C LEU A 145 -2.40 -1.31 0.97
N ALA A 146 -2.51 -2.47 1.57
CA ALA A 146 -1.36 -3.20 2.06
C ALA A 146 -1.44 -4.64 1.63
N THR A 147 -0.29 -5.27 1.38
CA THR A 147 -0.22 -6.69 1.09
C THR A 147 0.57 -7.41 2.16
N ALA A 148 0.28 -8.69 2.34
CA ALA A 148 1.06 -9.58 3.18
C ALA A 148 0.96 -11.00 2.63
N ASN A 149 1.94 -11.81 2.98
CA ASN A 149 1.96 -13.21 2.64
C ASN A 149 1.33 -14.03 3.76
N THR A 150 0.40 -14.90 3.38
CA THR A 150 -0.20 -15.86 4.33
C THR A 150 0.45 -17.22 4.19
N LYS A 151 1.53 -17.28 3.49
CA LYS A 151 2.20 -18.47 3.08
C LYS A 151 2.48 -19.44 4.21
N GLY A 152 1.95 -20.64 4.08
CA GLY A 152 2.35 -21.78 4.88
C GLY A 152 2.08 -21.64 6.36
N LYS A 153 3.12 -21.82 7.14
CA LYS A 153 3.01 -21.79 8.58
C LYS A 153 2.35 -20.51 9.07
N GLY A 154 1.64 -20.63 10.13
CA GLY A 154 0.93 -19.51 10.67
C GLY A 154 -0.26 -19.14 9.82
N SER A 155 -0.73 -20.04 9.01
CA SER A 155 -1.87 -19.78 8.16
C SER A 155 -3.12 -19.47 8.97
N GLU A 156 -3.29 -20.10 10.09
CA GLU A 156 -4.33 -19.72 11.04
C GLU A 156 -4.08 -18.33 11.60
N ASP A 157 -2.82 -17.95 11.68
CA ASP A 157 -2.38 -16.63 12.09
C ASP A 157 -1.56 -15.98 11.00
N GLY A 158 -1.76 -16.39 9.76
CA GLY A 158 -0.88 -16.03 8.66
C GLY A 158 -0.64 -14.55 8.51
N ARG A 159 -1.64 -13.75 8.80
CA ARG A 159 -1.52 -12.30 8.74
C ARG A 159 -0.57 -11.74 9.79
N PHE A 160 -0.13 -12.57 10.72
CA PHE A 160 0.70 -12.13 11.85
C PHE A 160 2.11 -12.67 11.81
N ILE A 161 2.53 -13.23 10.71
CA ILE A 161 3.91 -13.65 10.56
C ILE A 161 4.77 -12.40 10.74
N GLY A 162 5.71 -12.48 11.64
CA GLY A 162 6.54 -11.34 11.97
C GLY A 162 5.88 -10.31 12.86
N THR A 163 4.70 -10.56 13.30
CA THR A 163 3.87 -9.61 13.99
C THR A 163 4.04 -9.55 15.47
N ASN A 164 5.05 -10.12 15.98
CA ASN A 164 5.52 -9.65 17.27
C ASN A 164 5.65 -8.14 17.27
N ILE A 165 5.62 -7.55 16.11
CA ILE A 165 5.94 -6.16 15.85
C ILE A 165 4.69 -5.38 15.50
N LEU A 166 3.82 -5.96 14.66
CA LEU A 166 2.56 -5.35 14.28
C LEU A 166 1.47 -5.88 15.18
N ASN A 167 1.01 -5.07 16.09
CA ASN A 167 -0.09 -5.48 16.94
C ASN A 167 -1.42 -5.45 16.18
N GLU A 168 -2.42 -6.11 16.74
CA GLU A 168 -3.74 -6.17 16.13
C GLU A 168 -4.34 -4.78 15.94
N ALA A 169 -4.08 -3.86 16.85
CA ALA A 169 -4.60 -2.51 16.75
C ALA A 169 -4.14 -1.81 15.47
N PHE A 170 -2.89 -2.05 15.06
CA PHE A 170 -2.39 -1.51 13.79
C PHE A 170 -3.11 -2.16 12.60
N LEU A 171 -3.26 -3.48 12.62
CA LEU A 171 -3.92 -4.22 11.55
C LEU A 171 -5.41 -3.90 11.44
N GLU A 172 -6.04 -3.58 12.56
CA GLU A 172 -7.45 -3.20 12.59
C GLU A 172 -7.74 -1.90 11.86
N ARG A 173 -6.71 -1.09 11.56
CA ARG A 173 -6.89 0.10 10.72
C ARG A 173 -7.26 -0.26 9.29
N PHE A 174 -7.06 -1.51 8.89
CA PHE A 174 -7.47 -2.02 7.60
C PHE A 174 -8.80 -2.75 7.74
N PRO A 175 -9.93 -2.07 7.55
CA PRO A 175 -11.25 -2.66 7.83
C PRO A 175 -11.63 -3.80 6.90
N ILE A 176 -10.97 -3.93 5.77
CA ILE A 176 -11.26 -4.98 4.80
C ILE A 176 -10.03 -5.80 4.53
N THR A 177 -10.21 -7.11 4.62
CA THR A 177 -9.21 -8.08 4.22
C THR A 177 -9.69 -8.78 2.97
N VAL A 178 -8.89 -8.70 1.93
CA VAL A 178 -9.17 -9.35 0.65
C VAL A 178 -8.16 -10.45 0.45
N GLU A 179 -8.64 -11.66 0.24
CA GLU A 179 -7.78 -12.81 -0.04
C GLU A 179 -8.00 -13.25 -1.48
N PRO A 180 -6.96 -13.14 -2.33
CA PRO A 180 -7.09 -13.65 -3.68
C PRO A 180 -7.37 -15.15 -3.66
N VAL A 181 -8.31 -15.57 -4.49
CA VAL A 181 -8.62 -16.99 -4.62
C VAL A 181 -7.43 -17.67 -5.29
N SER A 182 -7.03 -18.83 -4.78
CA SER A 182 -5.95 -19.58 -5.41
C SER A 182 -6.35 -20.00 -6.82
N TYR A 183 -5.35 -20.18 -7.67
CA TYR A 183 -5.59 -20.62 -9.03
C TYR A 183 -6.40 -21.93 -9.08
N THR A 184 -6.12 -22.83 -8.17
CA THR A 184 -6.83 -24.11 -8.07
C THR A 184 -8.31 -23.88 -7.77
N HIS A 185 -8.63 -22.94 -6.93
CA HIS A 185 -10.02 -22.62 -6.61
C HIS A 185 -10.75 -21.96 -7.78
N LEU A 186 -10.03 -21.18 -8.59
CA LEU A 186 -10.65 -20.52 -9.73
C LEU A 186 -11.10 -21.51 -10.79
N THR A 187 -10.31 -22.55 -11.01
CA THR A 187 -10.64 -23.51 -12.06
C THR A 187 -11.83 -24.40 -11.71
N LEU A 188 -12.00 -24.74 -10.45
CA LEU A 188 -13.07 -25.63 -10.04
C LEU A 188 -14.45 -24.96 -10.09
N PRO A 189 -14.65 -23.80 -9.48
CA PRO A 189 -15.98 -23.17 -9.52
C PRO A 189 -16.39 -22.69 -10.90
N THR A 190 -15.44 -22.24 -11.70
CA THR A 190 -15.75 -21.70 -13.03
C THR A 190 -16.09 -22.76 -14.05
N MET A 191 -15.70 -23.97 -13.79
CA MET A 191 -15.98 -25.08 -14.69
C MET A 191 -17.35 -25.71 -14.48
N SER A 192 -17.99 -25.38 -13.41
CA SER A 192 -19.31 -25.94 -13.08
C SER A 192 -20.48 -25.12 -13.62
#